data_4302957a508eea1f2d6a0f3566a784f5
#
_entry.id   4302957a508eea1f2d6a0f3566a784f5
#
_cell.length_a   1.000
_cell.length_b   1.000
_cell.length_c   1.000
_cell.angle_alpha   90.00
_cell.angle_beta   90.00
_cell.angle_gamma   90.00
#
_symmetry.space_group_name_H-M   'P 1'
#
loop_
_entity.id
_entity.type
_entity.pdbx_description
1 polymer ?
#
loop_
_entity_poly.entity_id
_entity_poly.type
_entity_poly.pdbx_seq_one_letter_code
_entity_poly.pdbx_strand_id
1 'polypeptide(L)'
;LYTEYIGLTSNKVRNVIERELVRRFAESIGDNHPIYTDEEIGKQSRYGTNIAPPTFPRVLRSGYIDGLKLPLKGLIHGEQIYHYERPLLVGEEVYCYSKIEDYYEKEGSTGKMGFLKMTRYGEDRDGRLIFTEESITIITETVRRSLNV
;
A
#
# COMPACT_ATOMS: atom_id res chain seq x y z
N LEU A 1 -8.31 20.22 3.92
CA LEU A 1 -7.55 19.78 5.10
C LEU A 1 -6.14 19.31 4.72
N TYR A 2 -6.01 18.49 3.67
CA TYR A 2 -4.71 17.97 3.21
C TYR A 2 -4.31 18.49 1.83
N THR A 3 -4.99 19.52 1.34
CA THR A 3 -4.77 20.08 -0.01
C THR A 3 -3.31 20.51 -0.25
N GLU A 4 -2.66 21.02 0.77
CA GLU A 4 -1.26 21.47 0.69
C GLU A 4 -0.25 20.32 0.48
N TYR A 5 -0.66 19.07 0.75
CA TYR A 5 0.19 17.90 0.58
C TYR A 5 0.05 17.23 -0.79
N ILE A 6 -0.89 17.68 -1.61
CA ILE A 6 -1.11 17.11 -2.95
C ILE A 6 0.17 17.23 -3.77
N GLY A 7 0.61 16.10 -4.33
CA GLY A 7 1.83 16.00 -5.12
C GLY A 7 3.09 15.71 -4.34
N LEU A 8 3.06 15.80 -3.00
CA LEU A 8 4.22 15.49 -2.18
C LEU A 8 4.43 14.00 -2.07
N THR A 9 5.71 13.59 -2.06
CA THR A 9 6.12 12.19 -1.95
C THR A 9 6.91 11.97 -0.67
N SER A 10 6.86 10.73 -0.17
CA SER A 10 7.72 10.29 0.92
C SER A 10 9.11 9.94 0.41
N ASN A 11 10.06 9.72 1.34
CA ASN A 11 11.30 9.04 1.05
C ASN A 11 11.02 7.57 0.67
N LYS A 12 11.98 6.95 -0.04
CA LYS A 12 11.93 5.52 -0.36
C LYS A 12 12.43 4.68 0.81
N VAL A 13 11.76 3.56 1.05
CA VAL A 13 12.15 2.58 2.07
C VAL A 13 12.42 1.24 1.41
N ARG A 14 13.57 0.66 1.73
CA ARG A 14 13.96 -0.67 1.26
C ARG A 14 13.17 -1.71 2.04
N ASN A 15 12.55 -2.63 1.31
CA ASN A 15 11.89 -3.81 1.85
C ASN A 15 12.51 -5.06 1.23
N VAL A 16 12.62 -6.14 2.00
CA VAL A 16 12.97 -7.46 1.47
C VAL A 16 11.70 -8.30 1.49
N ILE A 17 11.42 -8.97 0.38
CA ILE A 17 10.26 -9.86 0.28
C ILE A 17 10.64 -11.18 0.94
N GLU A 18 10.46 -11.26 2.24
CA GLU A 18 10.89 -12.39 3.05
C GLU A 18 9.92 -13.57 2.92
N ARG A 19 10.51 -14.76 2.76
CA ARG A 19 9.74 -16.01 2.58
C ARG A 19 8.75 -16.24 3.72
N GLU A 20 9.20 -16.10 4.95
CA GLU A 20 8.36 -16.35 6.12
C GLU A 20 7.21 -15.32 6.22
N LEU A 21 7.48 -14.08 5.87
CA LEU A 21 6.45 -13.04 5.88
C LEU A 21 5.39 -13.33 4.81
N VAL A 22 5.81 -13.76 3.61
CA VAL A 22 4.89 -14.15 2.53
C VAL A 22 4.03 -15.33 2.97
N ARG A 23 4.63 -16.35 3.59
CA ARG A 23 3.90 -17.51 4.10
C ARG A 23 2.83 -17.13 5.10
N ARG A 24 3.21 -16.32 6.09
CA ARG A 24 2.27 -15.87 7.13
C ARG A 24 1.15 -15.01 6.57
N PHE A 25 1.48 -14.15 5.60
CA PHE A 25 0.47 -13.33 4.94
C PHE A 25 -0.52 -14.19 4.16
N ALA A 26 -0.03 -15.15 3.37
CA ALA A 26 -0.89 -16.06 2.62
C ALA A 26 -1.84 -16.83 3.55
N GLU A 27 -1.33 -17.33 4.67
CA GLU A 27 -2.16 -17.99 5.69
C GLU A 27 -3.22 -17.04 6.25
N SER A 28 -2.84 -15.80 6.54
CA SER A 28 -3.75 -14.82 7.15
C SER A 28 -4.93 -14.44 6.26
N ILE A 29 -4.73 -14.46 4.95
CA ILE A 29 -5.82 -14.19 3.98
C ILE A 29 -6.52 -15.44 3.50
N GLY A 30 -6.14 -16.62 4.03
CA GLY A 30 -6.75 -17.90 3.66
C GLY A 30 -6.40 -18.38 2.25
N ASP A 31 -5.34 -17.89 1.65
CA ASP A 31 -4.90 -18.31 0.32
C ASP A 31 -3.69 -19.22 0.43
N ASN A 32 -3.93 -20.52 0.34
CA ASN A 32 -2.89 -21.55 0.50
C ASN A 32 -2.31 -22.03 -0.83
N HIS A 33 -2.37 -21.23 -1.88
CA HIS A 33 -1.82 -21.63 -3.17
C HIS A 33 -0.31 -21.90 -3.03
N PRO A 34 0.18 -23.10 -3.51
CA PRO A 34 1.56 -23.50 -3.30
C PRO A 34 2.60 -22.59 -3.96
N ILE A 35 2.21 -21.75 -4.93
CA ILE A 35 3.14 -20.79 -5.54
C ILE A 35 3.68 -19.78 -4.51
N TYR A 36 2.97 -19.56 -3.42
CA TYR A 36 3.41 -18.65 -2.36
C TYR A 36 4.32 -19.31 -1.33
N THR A 37 4.20 -20.62 -1.13
CA THR A 37 4.79 -21.28 0.03
C THR A 37 5.67 -22.49 -0.27
N ASP A 38 5.44 -23.20 -1.38
CA ASP A 38 6.18 -24.41 -1.73
C ASP A 38 7.38 -24.07 -2.61
N GLU A 39 8.60 -24.26 -2.07
CA GLU A 39 9.83 -23.88 -2.78
C GLU A 39 10.02 -24.63 -4.10
N GLU A 40 9.66 -25.92 -4.17
CA GLU A 40 9.80 -26.69 -5.41
C GLU A 40 8.85 -26.18 -6.48
N ILE A 41 7.61 -25.86 -6.11
CA ILE A 41 6.65 -25.27 -7.04
C ILE A 41 7.15 -23.89 -7.50
N GLY A 42 7.71 -23.10 -6.59
CA GLY A 42 8.29 -21.80 -6.96
C GLY A 42 9.43 -21.92 -7.95
N LYS A 43 10.38 -22.85 -7.70
CA LYS A 43 11.52 -23.08 -8.61
C LYS A 43 11.09 -23.54 -10.00
N GLN A 44 10.05 -24.35 -10.08
CA GLN A 44 9.52 -24.87 -11.34
C GLN A 44 8.62 -23.88 -12.07
N SER A 45 8.20 -22.81 -11.41
CA SER A 45 7.38 -21.77 -12.01
C SER A 45 8.18 -20.94 -13.00
N ARG A 46 7.46 -20.20 -13.86
CA ARG A 46 8.09 -19.26 -14.78
C ARG A 46 8.85 -18.13 -14.10
N TYR A 47 8.66 -17.95 -12.80
CA TYR A 47 9.34 -16.92 -12.01
C TYR A 47 10.65 -17.42 -11.39
N GLY A 48 10.89 -18.72 -11.37
CA GLY A 48 12.08 -19.33 -10.77
C GLY A 48 12.13 -19.27 -9.24
N THR A 49 11.12 -18.75 -8.59
CA THR A 49 10.96 -18.64 -7.15
C THR A 49 9.50 -18.49 -6.80
N ASN A 50 9.18 -18.49 -5.50
CA ASN A 50 7.86 -18.16 -5.03
C ASN A 50 7.56 -16.67 -5.25
N ILE A 51 6.28 -16.34 -5.37
CA ILE A 51 5.80 -14.96 -5.47
C ILE A 51 4.96 -14.62 -4.25
N ALA A 52 4.78 -13.33 -4.00
CA ALA A 52 3.89 -12.86 -2.95
C ALA A 52 2.46 -12.72 -3.48
N PRO A 53 1.44 -12.91 -2.62
CA PRO A 53 0.06 -12.64 -3.01
C PRO A 53 -0.16 -11.20 -3.48
N PRO A 54 -1.13 -10.94 -4.37
CA PRO A 54 -1.33 -9.60 -4.95
C PRO A 54 -1.57 -8.48 -3.94
N THR A 55 -2.13 -8.77 -2.77
CA THR A 55 -2.38 -7.77 -1.73
C THR A 55 -1.25 -7.63 -0.71
N PHE A 56 -0.15 -8.37 -0.91
CA PHE A 56 1.02 -8.34 -0.03
C PHE A 56 1.60 -6.94 0.21
N PRO A 57 1.54 -5.98 -0.74
CA PRO A 57 2.05 -4.63 -0.49
C PRO A 57 1.46 -3.94 0.75
N ARG A 58 0.32 -4.40 1.26
CA ARG A 58 -0.26 -3.87 2.52
C ARG A 58 0.67 -4.01 3.72
N VAL A 59 1.59 -4.97 3.71
CA VAL A 59 2.54 -5.18 4.83
C VAL A 59 3.91 -4.58 4.56
N LEU A 60 4.13 -4.02 3.37
CA LEU A 60 5.38 -3.34 3.05
C LEU A 60 5.39 -1.93 3.65
N ARG A 61 6.59 -1.44 3.95
CA ARG A 61 6.77 -0.10 4.51
C ARG A 61 7.16 0.88 3.41
N SER A 62 6.55 2.04 3.46
CA SER A 62 6.96 3.22 2.68
C SER A 62 7.35 4.33 3.65
N GLY A 63 8.01 5.37 3.16
CA GLY A 63 8.50 6.45 4.01
C GLY A 63 7.40 7.39 4.51
N TYR A 64 7.84 8.49 5.10
CA TYR A 64 6.96 9.51 5.64
C TYR A 64 7.01 10.76 4.76
N ILE A 65 5.86 11.43 4.64
CA ILE A 65 5.77 12.76 4.03
C ILE A 65 5.89 13.77 5.16
N ASP A 66 6.86 14.67 5.07
CA ASP A 66 7.13 15.66 6.10
C ASP A 66 5.88 16.47 6.46
N GLY A 67 5.60 16.55 7.75
CA GLY A 67 4.49 17.31 8.30
C GLY A 67 3.12 16.65 8.16
N LEU A 68 2.99 15.61 7.35
CA LEU A 68 1.72 14.91 7.19
C LEU A 68 1.43 14.04 8.41
N LYS A 69 0.32 14.33 9.09
CA LYS A 69 -0.17 13.54 10.21
C LYS A 69 -1.60 13.11 9.91
N LEU A 70 -1.79 11.81 9.84
CA LEU A 70 -3.12 11.23 9.66
C LEU A 70 -3.69 10.83 11.03
N PRO A 71 -5.02 10.93 11.22
CA PRO A 71 -5.64 10.43 12.44
C PRO A 71 -5.40 8.93 12.61
N LEU A 72 -5.22 8.50 13.86
CA LEU A 72 -5.00 7.08 14.16
C LEU A 72 -6.29 6.28 14.19
N LYS A 73 -7.43 6.94 14.34
CA LYS A 73 -8.74 6.29 14.50
C LYS A 73 -9.80 7.02 13.69
N GLY A 74 -10.89 6.30 13.40
CA GLY A 74 -12.05 6.88 12.73
C GLY A 74 -11.93 7.04 11.24
N LEU A 75 -10.88 6.49 10.64
CA LEU A 75 -10.72 6.46 9.19
C LEU A 75 -11.48 5.28 8.60
N ILE A 76 -12.09 5.51 7.45
CA ILE A 76 -12.79 4.46 6.70
C ILE A 76 -11.98 4.16 5.45
N HIS A 77 -11.72 2.88 5.21
CA HIS A 77 -11.07 2.44 3.98
C HIS A 77 -12.12 2.43 2.86
N GLY A 78 -11.96 3.33 1.91
CA GLY A 78 -12.96 3.52 0.85
C GLY A 78 -12.69 2.71 -0.41
N GLU A 79 -11.43 2.66 -0.83
CA GLU A 79 -11.07 2.00 -2.09
C GLU A 79 -9.62 1.57 -2.06
N GLN A 80 -9.33 0.46 -2.77
CA GLN A 80 -7.99 -0.09 -2.91
C GLN A 80 -7.83 -0.66 -4.31
N ILE A 81 -6.81 -0.19 -5.05
CA ILE A 81 -6.54 -0.64 -6.43
C ILE A 81 -5.06 -0.99 -6.55
N TYR A 82 -4.77 -2.19 -7.06
CA TYR A 82 -3.41 -2.65 -7.34
C TYR A 82 -3.18 -2.75 -8.84
N HIS A 83 -2.04 -2.24 -9.29
CA HIS A 83 -1.55 -2.45 -10.64
C HIS A 83 -0.17 -3.07 -10.57
N TYR A 84 0.06 -4.15 -11.30
CA TYR A 84 1.32 -4.87 -11.33
C TYR A 84 1.91 -4.92 -12.73
N GLU A 85 3.19 -4.56 -12.83
CA GLU A 85 3.98 -4.86 -14.02
C GLU A 85 4.44 -6.32 -14.00
N ARG A 86 4.68 -6.86 -12.80
CA ARG A 86 5.00 -8.25 -12.53
C ARG A 86 4.73 -8.57 -11.05
N PRO A 87 4.63 -9.87 -10.67
CA PRO A 87 4.54 -10.23 -9.25
C PRO A 87 5.77 -9.84 -8.45
N LEU A 88 5.61 -9.71 -7.14
CA LEU A 88 6.71 -9.59 -6.20
C LEU A 88 7.35 -10.96 -5.99
N LEU A 89 8.66 -11.01 -6.09
CA LEU A 89 9.42 -12.26 -6.00
C LEU A 89 10.00 -12.42 -4.60
N VAL A 90 9.84 -13.60 -4.02
CA VAL A 90 10.45 -13.92 -2.73
C VAL A 90 11.97 -13.79 -2.83
N GLY A 91 12.56 -13.05 -1.89
CA GLY A 91 13.99 -12.80 -1.82
C GLY A 91 14.46 -11.50 -2.44
N GLU A 92 13.62 -10.81 -3.20
CA GLU A 92 14.02 -9.55 -3.83
C GLU A 92 13.93 -8.35 -2.88
N GLU A 93 14.64 -7.29 -3.23
CA GLU A 93 14.52 -5.99 -2.58
C GLU A 93 13.52 -5.11 -3.35
N VAL A 94 12.63 -4.46 -2.62
CA VAL A 94 11.63 -3.56 -3.19
C VAL A 94 11.69 -2.23 -2.44
N TYR A 95 11.76 -1.15 -3.18
CA TYR A 95 11.85 0.21 -2.65
C TYR A 95 10.49 0.87 -2.80
N CYS A 96 9.87 1.21 -1.67
CA CYS A 96 8.52 1.75 -1.64
C CYS A 96 8.51 3.20 -1.19
N TYR A 97 7.66 3.99 -1.82
CA TYR A 97 7.36 5.35 -1.40
C TYR A 97 5.90 5.66 -1.65
N SER A 98 5.39 6.67 -0.96
CA SER A 98 4.00 7.12 -1.05
C SER A 98 3.92 8.51 -1.63
N LYS A 99 2.80 8.81 -2.28
CA LYS A 99 2.48 10.13 -2.81
C LYS A 99 1.04 10.46 -2.48
N ILE A 100 0.78 11.70 -2.08
CA ILE A 100 -0.58 12.21 -1.98
C ILE A 100 -1.02 12.63 -3.38
N GLU A 101 -2.01 11.91 -3.92
CA GLU A 101 -2.51 12.18 -5.27
C GLU A 101 -3.57 13.25 -5.29
N ASP A 102 -4.50 13.22 -4.32
CA ASP A 102 -5.61 14.15 -4.27
C ASP A 102 -6.23 14.20 -2.88
N TYR A 103 -6.93 15.28 -2.61
CA TYR A 103 -7.81 15.42 -1.45
C TYR A 103 -9.03 16.23 -1.87
N TYR A 104 -10.20 15.71 -1.62
CA TYR A 104 -11.47 16.42 -1.91
C TYR A 104 -12.50 16.12 -0.83
N GLU A 105 -13.53 16.94 -0.79
CA GLU A 105 -14.60 16.84 0.19
C GLU A 105 -15.94 16.71 -0.50
N LYS A 106 -16.84 15.93 0.09
CA LYS A 106 -18.23 15.76 -0.37
C LYS A 106 -19.19 15.83 0.80
N GLU A 107 -20.34 16.50 0.59
CA GLU A 107 -21.43 16.47 1.54
C GLU A 107 -22.10 15.11 1.54
N GLY A 108 -22.30 14.55 2.73
CA GLY A 108 -23.04 13.32 2.95
C GLY A 108 -24.20 13.55 3.92
N SER A 109 -24.96 12.50 4.19
CA SER A 109 -26.10 12.55 5.12
C SER A 109 -25.70 12.90 6.55
N THR A 110 -24.45 12.61 6.93
CA THR A 110 -23.90 12.83 8.27
C THR A 110 -22.93 14.01 8.34
N GLY A 111 -22.84 14.81 7.28
CA GLY A 111 -21.94 15.96 7.21
C GLY A 111 -20.93 15.85 6.08
N LYS A 112 -19.92 16.72 6.12
CA LYS A 112 -18.89 16.79 5.10
C LYS A 112 -17.81 15.74 5.34
N MET A 113 -17.55 14.92 4.34
CA MET A 113 -16.51 13.89 4.39
C MET A 113 -15.32 14.28 3.53
N GLY A 114 -14.10 14.03 4.03
CA GLY A 114 -12.86 14.19 3.27
C GLY A 114 -12.44 12.86 2.64
N PHE A 115 -11.93 12.93 1.42
CA PHE A 115 -11.43 11.78 0.66
C PHE A 115 -9.96 12.03 0.33
N LEU A 116 -9.08 11.24 0.95
CA LEU A 116 -7.65 11.34 0.74
C LEU A 116 -7.20 10.21 -0.17
N LYS A 117 -6.73 10.56 -1.36
CA LYS A 117 -6.21 9.60 -2.33
C LYS A 117 -4.69 9.54 -2.23
N MET A 118 -4.19 8.36 -1.94
CA MET A 118 -2.75 8.08 -1.87
C MET A 118 -2.36 7.00 -2.87
N THR A 119 -1.16 7.13 -3.43
CA THR A 119 -0.56 6.08 -4.22
C THR A 119 0.75 5.65 -3.58
N ARG A 120 0.92 4.34 -3.43
CA ARG A 120 2.18 3.74 -3.04
C ARG A 120 2.81 3.13 -4.29
N TYR A 121 4.11 3.35 -4.46
CA TYR A 121 4.91 2.82 -5.57
C TYR A 121 5.90 1.82 -5.01
N GLY A 122 6.08 0.71 -5.72
CA GLY A 122 7.14 -0.26 -5.43
C GLY A 122 8.05 -0.40 -6.64
N GLU A 123 9.33 -0.17 -6.44
CA GLU A 123 10.35 -0.22 -7.50
C GLU A 123 11.44 -1.24 -7.16
N ASP A 124 12.08 -1.79 -8.19
CA ASP A 124 13.25 -2.66 -8.00
C ASP A 124 14.50 -1.83 -7.71
N ARG A 125 15.65 -2.50 -7.58
CA ARG A 125 16.95 -1.86 -7.29
C ARG A 125 17.37 -0.88 -8.38
N ASP A 126 16.92 -1.06 -9.61
CA ASP A 126 17.28 -0.22 -10.77
C ASP A 126 16.26 0.90 -10.99
N GLY A 127 15.27 1.04 -10.10
CA GLY A 127 14.24 2.06 -10.21
C GLY A 127 13.10 1.72 -11.16
N ARG A 128 12.98 0.45 -11.59
CA ARG A 128 11.88 0.01 -12.44
C ARG A 128 10.65 -0.26 -11.60
N LEU A 129 9.51 0.24 -12.05
CA LEU A 129 8.24 0.05 -11.38
C LEU A 129 7.82 -1.42 -11.39
N ILE A 130 7.48 -1.95 -10.22
CA ILE A 130 6.90 -3.30 -10.06
C ILE A 130 5.40 -3.19 -9.89
N PHE A 131 4.94 -2.33 -8.99
CA PHE A 131 3.52 -2.16 -8.69
C PHE A 131 3.19 -0.75 -8.27
N THR A 132 1.91 -0.42 -8.38
CA THR A 132 1.29 0.72 -7.68
C THR A 132 0.12 0.22 -6.84
N GLU A 133 -0.10 0.86 -5.71
CA GLU A 133 -1.23 0.62 -4.82
C GLU A 133 -1.92 1.95 -4.59
N GLU A 134 -3.12 2.12 -5.15
CA GLU A 134 -3.94 3.31 -4.94
C GLU A 134 -4.94 3.05 -3.83
N SER A 135 -5.11 4.00 -2.92
CA SER A 135 -6.10 3.90 -1.86
C SER A 135 -6.83 5.20 -1.67
N ILE A 136 -8.10 5.11 -1.26
CA ILE A 136 -8.88 6.24 -0.82
C ILE A 136 -9.26 6.00 0.64
N THR A 137 -8.83 6.91 1.49
CA THR A 137 -9.18 6.94 2.91
C THR A 137 -10.22 8.02 3.13
N ILE A 138 -11.33 7.65 3.78
CA ILE A 138 -12.44 8.57 4.05
C ILE A 138 -12.30 9.07 5.48
N ILE A 139 -12.34 10.40 5.62
CA ILE A 139 -12.26 11.10 6.90
C ILE A 139 -13.64 11.68 7.17
N THR A 140 -14.30 11.17 8.21
CA THR A 140 -15.67 11.60 8.55
C THR A 140 -15.70 13.01 9.12
N GLU A 141 -16.86 13.65 9.13
CA GLU A 141 -17.07 14.98 9.73
C GLU A 141 -16.57 15.02 11.18
N THR A 142 -16.88 13.99 11.97
CA THR A 142 -16.47 13.92 13.37
C THR A 142 -14.94 13.94 13.50
N VAL A 143 -14.24 13.17 12.67
CA VAL A 143 -12.77 13.12 12.69
C VAL A 143 -12.19 14.44 12.19
N ARG A 144 -12.76 15.03 11.13
CA ARG A 144 -12.32 16.32 10.61
C ARG A 144 -12.39 17.41 11.68
N ARG A 145 -13.49 17.48 12.43
CA ARG A 145 -13.67 18.47 13.50
C ARG A 145 -12.60 18.29 14.57
N SER A 146 -12.21 17.06 14.90
CA SER A 146 -11.18 16.81 15.91
C SER A 146 -9.80 17.27 15.50
N LEU A 147 -9.55 17.40 14.18
CA LEU A 147 -8.24 17.82 13.63
C LEU A 147 -8.12 19.35 13.51
N ASN A 148 -9.22 20.05 13.52
CA ASN A 148 -9.26 21.53 13.35
C ASN A 148 -9.29 22.28 14.69
N VAL A 149 -8.92 21.64 15.77
CA VAL A 149 -8.88 22.24 17.10
C VAL A 149 -7.51 22.84 17.42
#